data_bd839b56baf228e83bf99fda3bf012d0
#
_entry.id   bd839b56baf228e83bf99fda3bf012d0
#
_cell.length_a   1.000
_cell.length_b   1.000
_cell.length_c   1.000
_cell.angle_alpha   90.00
_cell.angle_beta   90.00
_cell.angle_gamma   90.00
#
_symmetry.space_group_name_H-M   'P 1'
#
loop_
_entity.id
_entity.type
_entity.pdbx_description
1 polymer ?
#
loop_
_entity_poly.entity_id
_entity_poly.type
_entity_poly.pdbx_seq_one_letter_code
_entity_poly.pdbx_strand_id
1 'polypeptide(L)'
;MRRETIEVGDEYGQEYRGKYVFQEISWAKRNRILQKYTRYNPQTGLVITTDYVAIQAETIMASLKEQPQNKPVTIEKLLSEEEGVPIGLGELFSKIANKLNTVNIEETRFLSEPSEETSRTQPSRFIGSAKNSGGQ
;
A
#
# COMPACT_ATOMS: atom_id res chain seq x y z
N MET A 1 12.55 -10.03 -6.76
CA MET A 1 11.53 -9.06 -6.37
C MET A 1 11.71 -7.76 -7.14
N ARG A 2 10.59 -7.11 -7.48
CA ARG A 2 10.63 -5.89 -8.28
C ARG A 2 11.22 -4.75 -7.48
N ARG A 3 11.91 -3.88 -8.16
CA ARG A 3 12.54 -2.70 -7.57
C ARG A 3 12.24 -1.47 -8.39
N GLU A 4 12.27 -0.34 -7.73
CA GLU A 4 12.17 0.94 -8.42
C GLU A 4 13.08 1.95 -7.75
N THR A 5 13.86 2.68 -8.56
CA THR A 5 14.75 3.72 -8.08
C THR A 5 14.24 5.06 -8.58
N ILE A 6 14.17 6.04 -7.69
CA ILE A 6 13.78 7.39 -8.06
C ILE A 6 14.81 8.39 -7.57
N GLU A 7 14.87 9.52 -8.26
CA GLU A 7 15.67 10.66 -7.84
C GLU A 7 14.73 11.76 -7.45
N VAL A 8 14.89 12.26 -6.24
CA VAL A 8 14.08 13.36 -5.73
C VAL A 8 14.93 14.62 -5.73
N GLY A 9 14.40 15.69 -6.32
CA GLY A 9 15.07 16.95 -6.34
C GLY A 9 14.74 17.80 -5.13
N ASP A 10 14.72 19.14 -5.33
CA ASP A 10 14.50 20.06 -4.23
C ASP A 10 13.03 20.38 -3.99
N GLU A 11 12.11 19.77 -4.75
CA GLU A 11 10.70 20.15 -4.71
C GLU A 11 10.04 19.90 -3.37
N TYR A 12 10.61 19.00 -2.55
CA TYR A 12 10.06 18.69 -1.22
C TYR A 12 10.97 19.18 -0.09
N GLY A 13 12.02 19.93 -0.43
CA GLY A 13 13.00 20.39 0.53
C GLY A 13 14.33 19.73 0.31
N GLN A 14 15.42 20.46 0.60
CA GLN A 14 16.76 19.93 0.36
C GLN A 14 17.07 18.71 1.20
N GLU A 15 16.44 18.60 2.36
CA GLU A 15 16.70 17.46 3.25
C GLU A 15 16.20 16.14 2.67
N TYR A 16 15.30 16.19 1.67
CA TYR A 16 14.78 14.98 1.05
C TYR A 16 15.38 14.69 -0.32
N ARG A 17 16.31 15.53 -0.75
CA ARG A 17 16.91 15.38 -2.05
C ARG A 17 17.82 14.15 -2.11
N GLY A 18 17.72 13.38 -3.19
CA GLY A 18 18.62 12.28 -3.41
C GLY A 18 17.94 11.06 -4.00
N LYS A 19 18.63 9.94 -3.90
CA LYS A 19 18.18 8.69 -4.50
C LYS A 19 17.45 7.83 -3.47
N TYR A 20 16.31 7.32 -3.89
CA TYR A 20 15.52 6.40 -3.07
C TYR A 20 15.30 5.11 -3.86
N VAL A 21 15.52 3.97 -3.22
CA VAL A 21 15.33 2.66 -3.85
C VAL A 21 14.26 1.91 -3.08
N PHE A 22 13.22 1.51 -3.81
CA PHE A 22 12.12 0.73 -3.25
C PHE A 22 12.15 -0.68 -3.83
N GLN A 23 11.72 -1.64 -3.05
CA GLN A 23 11.62 -3.03 -3.48
C GLN A 23 10.32 -3.62 -2.94
N GLU A 24 9.70 -4.48 -3.74
CA GLU A 24 8.48 -5.13 -3.27
C GLU A 24 8.77 -5.97 -2.03
N ILE A 25 7.80 -6.06 -1.15
CA ILE A 25 7.92 -6.85 0.06
C ILE A 25 7.36 -8.24 -0.17
N SER A 26 7.68 -9.17 0.74
CA SER A 26 7.19 -10.53 0.61
C SER A 26 5.70 -10.60 0.93
N TRP A 27 5.06 -11.67 0.46
CA TRP A 27 3.65 -11.93 0.75
C TRP A 27 3.41 -11.98 2.27
N ALA A 28 4.29 -12.66 2.99
CA ALA A 28 4.14 -12.78 4.43
C ALA A 28 4.26 -11.44 5.14
N LYS A 29 5.22 -10.61 4.69
CA LYS A 29 5.42 -9.29 5.30
C LYS A 29 4.18 -8.42 5.10
N ARG A 30 3.66 -8.42 3.86
CA ARG A 30 2.48 -7.62 3.56
C ARG A 30 1.30 -8.05 4.42
N ASN A 31 1.08 -9.34 4.56
CA ASN A 31 -0.05 -9.83 5.34
C ASN A 31 0.11 -9.57 6.83
N ARG A 32 1.35 -9.59 7.32
CA ARG A 32 1.59 -9.25 8.72
C ARG A 32 1.33 -7.79 9.01
N ILE A 33 1.65 -6.92 8.08
CA ILE A 33 1.32 -5.51 8.23
C ILE A 33 -0.19 -5.32 8.29
N LEU A 34 -0.91 -5.95 7.36
CA LEU A 34 -2.36 -5.85 7.36
C LEU A 34 -2.96 -6.35 8.67
N GLN A 35 -2.50 -7.51 9.13
CA GLN A 35 -3.00 -8.11 10.36
C GLN A 35 -2.72 -7.23 11.57
N LYS A 36 -1.55 -6.62 11.62
CA LYS A 36 -1.14 -5.79 12.76
C LYS A 36 -2.07 -4.61 12.98
N TYR A 37 -2.60 -4.06 11.92
CA TYR A 37 -3.40 -2.83 11.99
C TYR A 37 -4.88 -3.04 11.70
N THR A 38 -5.32 -4.29 11.68
CA THR A 38 -6.73 -4.62 11.46
C THR A 38 -7.27 -5.28 12.72
N ARG A 39 -8.39 -4.77 13.22
CA ARG A 39 -9.01 -5.30 14.41
C ARG A 39 -10.28 -6.05 14.04
N TYR A 40 -10.46 -7.19 14.65
CA TYR A 40 -11.57 -8.08 14.36
C TYR A 40 -12.43 -8.28 15.59
N ASN A 41 -13.72 -8.54 15.37
CA ASN A 41 -14.60 -8.98 16.43
C ASN A 41 -14.25 -10.44 16.73
N PRO A 42 -13.86 -10.78 17.97
CA PRO A 42 -13.42 -12.15 18.27
C PRO A 42 -14.54 -13.18 18.19
N GLN A 43 -15.79 -12.75 18.27
CA GLN A 43 -16.91 -13.69 18.23
C GLN A 43 -17.41 -13.96 16.83
N THR A 44 -17.38 -12.94 15.96
CA THR A 44 -17.92 -13.09 14.60
C THR A 44 -16.85 -13.20 13.54
N GLY A 45 -15.59 -12.79 13.84
CA GLY A 45 -14.53 -12.74 12.86
C GLY A 45 -14.63 -11.56 11.91
N LEU A 46 -15.60 -10.68 12.11
CA LEU A 46 -15.77 -9.54 11.21
C LEU A 46 -14.81 -8.42 11.56
N VAL A 47 -14.40 -7.67 10.53
CA VAL A 47 -13.50 -6.53 10.72
C VAL A 47 -14.25 -5.41 11.44
N ILE A 48 -13.65 -4.91 12.53
CA ILE A 48 -14.19 -3.76 13.25
C ILE A 48 -13.60 -2.48 12.69
N THR A 49 -12.27 -2.43 12.54
CA THR A 49 -11.61 -1.22 12.07
C THR A 49 -10.24 -1.57 11.49
N THR A 50 -9.76 -0.70 10.61
CA THR A 50 -8.46 -0.84 9.97
C THR A 50 -7.78 0.51 9.97
N ASP A 51 -6.53 0.54 10.43
CA ASP A 51 -5.74 1.77 10.42
C ASP A 51 -4.97 1.85 9.10
N TYR A 52 -5.60 2.44 8.11
CA TYR A 52 -5.01 2.51 6.76
C TYR A 52 -3.78 3.39 6.71
N VAL A 53 -3.71 4.44 7.52
CA VAL A 53 -2.55 5.33 7.52
C VAL A 53 -1.33 4.57 8.04
N ALA A 54 -1.49 3.80 9.10
CA ALA A 54 -0.39 3.01 9.64
C ALA A 54 0.04 1.91 8.67
N ILE A 55 -0.91 1.26 8.01
CA ILE A 55 -0.61 0.24 7.01
C ILE A 55 0.23 0.85 5.89
N GLN A 56 -0.19 2.02 5.41
CA GLN A 56 0.50 2.68 4.33
C GLN A 56 1.92 3.08 4.73
N ALA A 57 2.06 3.67 5.92
CA ALA A 57 3.36 4.10 6.40
C ALA A 57 4.31 2.92 6.58
N GLU A 58 3.83 1.84 7.16
CA GLU A 58 4.70 0.69 7.39
C GLU A 58 5.05 -0.02 6.08
N THR A 59 4.12 -0.04 5.12
CA THR A 59 4.40 -0.60 3.80
C THR A 59 5.48 0.21 3.09
N ILE A 60 5.41 1.52 3.18
CA ILE A 60 6.44 2.39 2.60
C ILE A 60 7.79 2.06 3.21
N MET A 61 7.87 2.01 4.53
CA MET A 61 9.16 1.77 5.21
C MET A 61 9.68 0.36 4.94
N ALA A 62 8.81 -0.62 4.87
CA ALA A 62 9.22 -1.98 4.55
C ALA A 62 9.76 -2.09 3.13
N SER A 63 9.25 -1.27 2.22
CA SER A 63 9.67 -1.28 0.81
C SER A 63 10.91 -0.43 0.56
N LEU A 64 11.16 0.57 1.39
CA LEU A 64 12.26 1.51 1.19
C LEU A 64 13.58 0.86 1.62
N LYS A 65 14.47 0.62 0.65
CA LYS A 65 15.73 -0.07 0.91
C LYS A 65 16.92 0.86 1.00
N GLU A 66 16.89 1.96 0.24
CA GLU A 66 17.97 2.95 0.28
C GLU A 66 17.36 4.34 0.25
N GLN A 67 17.96 5.23 1.01
CA GLN A 67 17.54 6.63 1.02
C GLN A 67 18.71 7.51 1.43
N PRO A 68 18.63 8.83 1.15
CA PRO A 68 19.68 9.74 1.61
C PRO A 68 19.79 9.71 3.13
N GLN A 69 21.01 9.83 3.63
CA GLN A 69 21.26 9.64 5.07
C GLN A 69 21.20 10.93 5.87
N ASN A 70 21.10 12.07 5.19
CA ASN A 70 21.13 13.33 5.88
C ASN A 70 19.96 13.48 6.86
N LYS A 71 18.73 13.28 6.37
CA LYS A 71 17.55 13.26 7.22
C LYS A 71 16.64 12.14 6.75
N PRO A 72 16.91 10.91 7.22
CA PRO A 72 16.15 9.77 6.71
C PRO A 72 14.68 9.82 7.09
N VAL A 73 13.85 9.36 6.19
CA VAL A 73 12.43 9.17 6.45
C VAL A 73 12.26 7.98 7.37
N THR A 74 11.43 8.14 8.39
CA THR A 74 11.16 7.09 9.36
C THR A 74 9.66 6.91 9.49
N ILE A 75 9.25 5.82 10.15
CA ILE A 75 7.83 5.59 10.37
C ILE A 75 7.23 6.71 11.23
N GLU A 76 8.00 7.19 12.19
CA GLU A 76 7.54 8.28 13.05
C GLU A 76 7.27 9.55 12.24
N LYS A 77 8.16 9.84 11.30
CA LYS A 77 7.97 11.01 10.44
C LYS A 77 6.76 10.85 9.53
N LEU A 78 6.55 9.65 8.99
CA LEU A 78 5.40 9.43 8.12
C LEU A 78 4.08 9.57 8.87
N LEU A 79 4.07 9.21 10.15
CA LEU A 79 2.86 9.25 10.95
C LEU A 79 2.66 10.56 11.71
N SER A 80 3.64 11.47 11.67
CA SER A 80 3.55 12.72 12.38
C SER A 80 2.63 13.69 11.64
N GLU A 81 1.66 14.27 12.35
CA GLU A 81 0.77 15.26 11.76
C GLU A 81 1.35 16.65 11.80
N GLU A 82 2.32 16.88 12.68
CA GLU A 82 2.86 18.23 12.87
C GLU A 82 4.18 18.42 12.13
N GLU A 83 5.05 17.42 12.17
CA GLU A 83 6.40 17.55 11.63
C GLU A 83 6.73 16.38 10.71
N GLY A 84 5.75 15.95 9.94
CA GLY A 84 5.92 14.82 9.03
C GLY A 84 6.51 15.22 7.70
N VAL A 85 6.53 14.26 6.78
CA VAL A 85 6.99 14.52 5.43
C VAL A 85 5.96 15.36 4.69
N PRO A 86 6.40 16.16 3.69
CA PRO A 86 5.45 16.92 2.88
C PRO A 86 4.47 15.99 2.16
N ILE A 87 3.28 16.52 1.94
CA ILE A 87 2.19 15.72 1.37
C ILE A 87 2.58 15.13 0.01
N GLY A 88 3.25 15.91 -0.83
CA GLY A 88 3.65 15.42 -2.16
C GLY A 88 4.66 14.28 -2.09
N LEU A 89 5.58 14.36 -1.16
CA LEU A 89 6.57 13.29 -1.00
C LEU A 89 5.93 12.02 -0.47
N GLY A 90 5.06 12.16 0.52
CA GLY A 90 4.32 11.02 1.06
C GLY A 90 3.48 10.34 -0.01
N GLU A 91 2.82 11.13 -0.86
CA GLU A 91 2.02 10.57 -1.94
C GLU A 91 2.89 9.86 -2.97
N LEU A 92 4.04 10.41 -3.28
CA LEU A 92 4.98 9.78 -4.20
C LEU A 92 5.45 8.42 -3.67
N PHE A 93 5.87 8.38 -2.42
CA PHE A 93 6.29 7.13 -1.79
C PHE A 93 5.16 6.11 -1.74
N SER A 94 3.97 6.58 -1.40
CA SER A 94 2.79 5.73 -1.34
C SER A 94 2.48 5.11 -2.69
N LYS A 95 2.55 5.92 -3.74
CA LYS A 95 2.28 5.45 -5.09
C LYS A 95 3.28 4.38 -5.52
N ILE A 96 4.56 4.60 -5.23
CA ILE A 96 5.59 3.64 -5.60
C ILE A 96 5.44 2.33 -4.82
N ALA A 97 5.24 2.44 -3.51
CA ALA A 97 5.07 1.26 -2.67
C ALA A 97 3.85 0.45 -3.09
N ASN A 98 2.75 1.13 -3.40
CA ASN A 98 1.54 0.44 -3.85
C ASN A 98 1.74 -0.22 -5.19
N LYS A 99 2.40 0.47 -6.12
CA LYS A 99 2.67 -0.10 -7.44
C LYS A 99 3.49 -1.38 -7.34
N LEU A 100 4.50 -1.39 -6.48
CA LEU A 100 5.37 -2.55 -6.33
C LEU A 100 4.69 -3.71 -5.62
N ASN A 101 3.79 -3.42 -4.68
CA ASN A 101 3.24 -4.42 -3.80
C ASN A 101 1.81 -4.82 -4.13
N THR A 102 1.28 -4.33 -5.24
CA THR A 102 -0.07 -4.66 -5.67
C THR A 102 -0.05 -5.88 -6.56
N VAL A 103 -0.99 -6.78 -6.31
CA VAL A 103 -1.15 -7.96 -7.16
C VAL A 103 -1.81 -7.52 -8.45
N ASN A 104 -1.30 -8.03 -9.57
CA ASN A 104 -1.93 -7.79 -10.86
C ASN A 104 -3.15 -8.70 -10.99
N ILE A 105 -4.31 -8.10 -10.76
CA ILE A 105 -5.55 -8.86 -10.72
C ILE A 105 -5.86 -9.51 -12.05
N GLU A 106 -5.55 -8.83 -13.14
CA GLU A 106 -5.83 -9.39 -14.45
C GLU A 106 -4.98 -10.60 -14.75
N GLU A 107 -3.70 -10.54 -14.41
CA GLU A 107 -2.85 -11.71 -14.54
C GLU A 107 -3.33 -12.87 -13.69
N THR A 108 -3.71 -12.57 -12.48
CA THR A 108 -4.19 -13.59 -11.55
C THR A 108 -5.46 -14.25 -12.09
N ARG A 109 -6.39 -13.46 -12.60
CA ARG A 109 -7.62 -14.00 -13.15
C ARG A 109 -7.37 -14.85 -14.36
N PHE A 110 -6.48 -14.39 -15.21
CA PHE A 110 -6.16 -15.14 -16.42
C PHE A 110 -5.59 -16.51 -16.11
N LEU A 111 -4.78 -16.60 -15.06
CA LEU A 111 -4.12 -17.86 -14.72
C LEU A 111 -5.02 -18.81 -13.96
N SER A 112 -5.90 -18.29 -13.12
CA SER A 112 -6.63 -19.14 -12.18
C SER A 112 -8.11 -19.28 -12.47
N GLU A 113 -8.66 -18.43 -13.28
CA GLU A 113 -10.09 -18.39 -13.46
C GLU A 113 -10.53 -19.18 -14.65
N PRO A 114 -11.47 -20.07 -14.46
CA PRO A 114 -11.99 -20.81 -15.59
C PRO A 114 -12.98 -20.02 -16.40
N SER A 115 -13.76 -19.12 -15.82
CA SER A 115 -14.79 -18.51 -16.60
C SER A 115 -15.16 -17.22 -16.09
N GLU A 116 -15.83 -16.62 -15.92
CA GLU A 116 -16.23 -15.51 -15.66
C GLU A 116 -16.66 -14.80 -14.63
N GLU A 117 -17.11 -14.17 -14.46
CA GLU A 117 -17.37 -13.32 -13.74
C GLU A 117 -17.64 -12.60 -13.07
N THR A 118 -17.92 -12.00 -12.69
CA THR A 118 -18.18 -11.01 -11.98
C THR A 118 -17.93 -10.07 -11.44
N SER A 119 -18.21 -9.57 -11.62
CA SER A 119 -17.90 -8.65 -11.21
C SER A 119 -17.72 -7.68 -10.67
N ARG A 120 -17.92 -7.63 -11.03
CA ARG A 120 -17.65 -6.83 -10.74
C ARG A 120 -17.32 -6.11 -9.91
N THR A 121 -17.67 -6.13 -9.82
CA THR A 121 -17.26 -5.67 -9.23
C THR A 121 -17.06 -5.18 -8.36
N GLN A 122 -17.46 -5.23 -8.26
CA GLN A 122 -17.18 -5.04 -7.84
C GLN A 122 -16.87 -4.46 -7.16
N PRO A 123 -17.44 -4.45 -7.40
CA PRO A 123 -17.24 -4.16 -7.06
C PRO A 123 -17.27 -3.78 -6.29
N SER A 124 -17.83 -3.99 -6.47
CA SER A 124 -17.69 -4.21 -6.15
C SER A 124 -17.86 -4.20 -5.30
N ARG A 125 -18.32 -4.45 -5.29
CA ARG A 125 -18.33 -4.99 -5.01
C ARG A 125 -18.30 -4.94 -4.25
N PHE A 126 -18.93 -5.21 -4.37
CA PHE A 126 -18.71 -5.77 -4.17
C PHE A 126 -19.02 -5.56 -3.66
N ILE A 127 -19.78 -5.71 -3.94
CA ILE A 127 -19.92 -6.01 -4.12
C ILE A 127 -20.40 -5.79 -4.01
N GLY A 128 -21.16 -6.00 -4.19
CA GLY A 128 -21.35 -6.18 -4.78
C GLY A 128 -21.89 -5.97 -4.64
N SER A 129 -22.79 -6.21 -4.97
CA SER A 129 -22.94 -6.42 -5.48
C SER A 129 -23.40 -6.22 -5.37
N ALA A 130 -24.25 -6.47 -5.76
CA ALA A 130 -24.39 -6.75 -6.36
C ALA A 130 -24.91 -6.64 -6.25
N LYS A 131 -25.75 -6.89 -6.66
CA LYS A 131 -25.95 -7.19 -7.16
C LYS A 131 -26.18 -6.98 -7.02
N ASN A 132 -27.04 -7.31 -7.30
CA ASN A 132 -26.89 -7.62 -7.71
C ASN A 132 -26.87 -7.42 -7.80
N SER A 133 -27.70 -7.58 -8.21
CA SER A 133 -27.34 -7.81 -8.83
C SER A 133 -27.17 -7.76 -8.98
N GLY A 134 -27.87 -8.11 -9.30
CA GLY A 134 -27.42 -8.45 -9.92
C GLY A 134 -27.24 -8.51 -9.83
N GLY A 135 -27.79 -8.73 -10.14
CA GLY A 135 -27.28 -9.03 -10.46
C GLY A 135 -27.12 -8.96 -10.05
N GLN A 136 -27.51 -9.32 -10.37
CA GLN A 136 -27.00 -9.48 -10.37
C GLN A 136 -26.71 -9.23 -9.99
#